data_756281c00b2cec4b715cd422544154de
#
_entry.id   756281c00b2cec4b715cd422544154de
#
_cell.length_a   1.000
_cell.length_b   1.000
_cell.length_c   1.000
_cell.angle_alpha   90.00
_cell.angle_beta   90.00
_cell.angle_gamma   90.00
#
_symmetry.space_group_name_H-M   'P 1'
#
loop_
_entity.id
_entity.type
_entity.pdbx_description
1 polymer ?
#
loop_
_entity_poly.entity_id
_entity_poly.type
_entity_poly.pdbx_seq_one_letter_code
_entity_poly.pdbx_strand_id
1 'polypeptide(L)'
;WFLFPYVLLTISSPFLFHILNKMRLLSVFIVTGTLYLLAYVLIHLFGQSYLYSHQLAYMPVLYMSLLFPFMLGAMLVKYDIINKCKLWRCKSLFILLLLMVVRMYLETGVFHVLYSVAFIVLFVQIKRPVWLDTFLYEMGCRSTSMWFVHTYFCYYLFKDFIYGFKYPLLIFSVLLVVSYLFALVIDRIYQPLQQLITQKWR
;
A
#
# COMPACT_ATOMS: atom_id res chain seq x y z
N TRP A 1 5.81 7.50 -11.77
CA TRP A 1 6.59 8.03 -10.63
C TRP A 1 6.63 7.06 -9.44
N PHE A 2 5.62 6.23 -9.24
CA PHE A 2 5.58 5.27 -8.12
C PHE A 2 6.25 3.92 -8.47
N LEU A 3 6.29 3.54 -9.74
CA LEU A 3 6.87 2.27 -10.18
C LEU A 3 8.34 2.14 -9.77
N PHE A 4 9.13 3.18 -9.99
CA PHE A 4 10.56 3.17 -9.70
C PHE A 4 10.87 2.92 -8.21
N PRO A 5 10.31 3.69 -7.24
CA PRO A 5 10.54 3.41 -5.82
C PRO A 5 9.98 2.05 -5.37
N TYR A 6 8.90 1.56 -5.97
CA TYR A 6 8.41 0.21 -5.70
C TYR A 6 9.41 -0.86 -6.13
N VAL A 7 9.96 -0.76 -7.34
CA VAL A 7 11.01 -1.67 -7.82
C VAL A 7 12.25 -1.60 -6.92
N LEU A 8 12.65 -0.39 -6.52
CA LEU A 8 13.80 -0.18 -5.65
C LEU A 8 13.58 -0.80 -4.26
N LEU A 9 12.40 -0.65 -3.67
CA LEU A 9 12.03 -1.31 -2.41
C LEU A 9 12.02 -2.84 -2.56
N THR A 10 11.52 -3.35 -3.67
CA THR A 10 11.51 -4.80 -3.93
C THR A 10 12.93 -5.35 -4.05
N ILE A 11 13.81 -4.69 -4.78
CA ILE A 11 15.22 -5.10 -4.92
C ILE A 11 15.98 -4.99 -3.58
N SER A 12 15.71 -3.94 -2.81
CA SER A 12 16.35 -3.75 -1.49
C SER A 12 15.74 -4.61 -0.37
N SER A 13 14.57 -5.23 -0.60
CA SER A 13 13.85 -5.98 0.43
C SER A 13 14.65 -7.09 1.12
N PRO A 14 15.48 -7.91 0.45
CA PRO A 14 16.27 -8.94 1.14
C PRO A 14 17.24 -8.33 2.16
N PHE A 15 17.87 -7.20 1.81
CA PHE A 15 18.76 -6.45 2.69
C PHE A 15 17.99 -5.83 3.86
N LEU A 16 16.86 -5.20 3.58
CA LEU A 16 16.00 -4.60 4.60
C LEU A 16 15.48 -5.64 5.60
N PHE A 17 15.06 -6.82 5.13
CA PHE A 17 14.65 -7.91 6.01
C PHE A 17 15.80 -8.50 6.82
N HIS A 18 17.00 -8.54 6.27
CA HIS A 18 18.20 -8.93 7.02
C HIS A 18 18.48 -7.94 8.19
N ILE A 19 18.38 -6.63 7.93
CA ILE A 19 18.49 -5.59 8.96
C ILE A 19 17.37 -5.76 10.01
N LEU A 20 16.12 -5.94 9.57
CA LEU A 20 14.99 -6.17 10.46
C LEU A 20 15.22 -7.38 11.38
N ASN A 21 15.91 -8.42 10.90
CA ASN A 21 16.20 -9.61 11.67
C ASN A 21 17.30 -9.41 12.72
N LYS A 22 18.26 -8.52 12.47
CA LYS A 22 19.38 -8.23 13.36
C LYS A 22 19.08 -7.14 14.41
N MET A 23 18.27 -6.16 14.05
CA MET A 23 17.98 -5.01 14.89
C MET A 23 16.76 -5.25 15.79
N ARG A 24 16.72 -4.54 16.92
CA ARG A 24 15.52 -4.51 17.79
C ARG A 24 14.40 -3.73 17.09
N LEU A 25 13.15 -4.15 17.32
CA LEU A 25 11.95 -3.51 16.76
C LEU A 25 11.98 -1.98 16.93
N LEU A 26 12.28 -1.51 18.14
CA LEU A 26 12.30 -0.09 18.47
C LEU A 26 13.35 0.67 17.65
N SER A 27 14.54 0.09 17.45
CA SER A 27 15.60 0.73 16.66
C SER A 27 15.19 0.85 15.18
N VAL A 28 14.60 -0.18 14.62
CA VAL A 28 14.11 -0.14 13.23
C VAL A 28 13.00 0.90 13.08
N PHE A 29 12.05 0.93 14.03
CA PHE A 29 10.97 1.92 14.04
C PHE A 29 11.50 3.36 14.13
N ILE A 30 12.45 3.62 15.02
CA ILE A 30 13.05 4.95 15.18
C ILE A 30 13.82 5.35 13.91
N VAL A 31 14.70 4.50 13.39
CA VAL A 31 15.50 4.83 12.21
C VAL A 31 14.63 5.07 10.97
N THR A 32 13.70 4.18 10.69
CA THR A 32 12.83 4.36 9.51
C THR A 32 11.84 5.49 9.69
N GLY A 33 11.36 5.72 10.93
CA GLY A 33 10.49 6.84 11.26
C GLY A 33 11.19 8.19 11.16
N THR A 34 12.46 8.30 11.58
CA THR A 34 13.25 9.53 11.41
C THR A 34 13.52 9.84 9.94
N LEU A 35 13.84 8.83 9.12
CA LEU A 35 13.98 9.01 7.67
C LEU A 35 12.66 9.48 7.01
N TYR A 36 11.54 8.94 7.45
CA TYR A 36 10.22 9.35 6.99
C TYR A 36 9.91 10.81 7.35
N LEU A 37 10.17 11.21 8.59
CA LEU A 37 10.00 12.59 9.05
C LEU A 37 10.93 13.55 8.29
N LEU A 38 12.18 13.14 8.06
CA LEU A 38 13.13 13.91 7.26
C LEU A 38 12.60 14.11 5.84
N ALA A 39 12.12 13.05 5.19
CA ALA A 39 11.52 13.14 3.86
C ALA A 39 10.33 14.11 3.84
N TYR A 40 9.46 14.05 4.86
CA TYR A 40 8.33 14.96 4.98
C TYR A 40 8.75 16.42 5.13
N VAL A 41 9.76 16.69 5.96
CA VAL A 41 10.33 18.04 6.14
C VAL A 41 10.93 18.54 4.83
N LEU A 42 11.69 17.70 4.11
CA LEU A 42 12.27 18.07 2.81
C LEU A 42 11.17 18.39 1.77
N ILE A 43 10.11 17.60 1.71
CA ILE A 43 8.97 17.88 0.82
C ILE A 43 8.30 19.20 1.18
N HIS A 44 8.19 19.50 2.47
CA HIS A 44 7.56 20.75 2.93
C HIS A 44 8.44 21.98 2.65
N LEU A 45 9.77 21.88 2.86
CA LEU A 45 10.71 22.96 2.66
C LEU A 45 10.91 23.34 1.19
N PHE A 46 11.10 22.32 0.33
CA PHE A 46 11.34 22.56 -1.10
C PHE A 46 10.07 22.68 -1.93
N GLY A 47 8.94 22.20 -1.42
CA GLY A 47 7.69 22.12 -2.12
C GLY A 47 7.63 20.96 -3.15
N GLN A 48 6.44 20.41 -3.34
CA GLN A 48 6.24 19.29 -4.25
C GLN A 48 6.59 19.63 -5.70
N SER A 49 6.23 20.83 -6.16
CA SER A 49 6.47 21.27 -7.52
C SER A 49 7.96 21.35 -7.87
N TYR A 50 8.78 21.81 -6.95
CA TYR A 50 10.24 21.87 -7.13
C TYR A 50 10.84 20.47 -7.20
N LEU A 51 10.44 19.58 -6.30
CA LEU A 51 10.92 18.20 -6.27
C LEU A 51 10.52 17.43 -7.53
N TYR A 52 9.30 17.62 -8.05
CA TYR A 52 8.86 17.00 -9.30
C TYR A 52 9.67 17.46 -10.51
N SER A 53 10.10 18.72 -10.56
CA SER A 53 10.96 19.22 -11.64
C SER A 53 12.40 18.68 -11.55
N HIS A 54 12.85 18.27 -10.36
CA HIS A 54 14.19 17.73 -10.09
C HIS A 54 14.13 16.24 -9.74
N GLN A 55 13.81 15.41 -10.73
CA GLN A 55 13.55 13.97 -10.53
C GLN A 55 14.67 13.22 -9.77
N LEU A 56 15.94 13.54 -10.01
CA LEU A 56 17.07 12.90 -9.32
C LEU A 56 17.08 13.17 -7.81
N ALA A 57 16.70 14.38 -7.38
CA ALA A 57 16.59 14.73 -5.96
C ALA A 57 15.30 14.19 -5.33
N TYR A 58 14.24 14.06 -6.13
CA TYR A 58 12.95 13.57 -5.66
C TYR A 58 12.96 12.06 -5.33
N MET A 59 13.68 11.26 -6.11
CA MET A 59 13.69 9.80 -5.94
C MET A 59 14.19 9.34 -4.56
N PRO A 60 15.32 9.83 -4.01
CA PRO A 60 15.74 9.48 -2.65
C PRO A 60 14.73 9.90 -1.58
N VAL A 61 14.14 11.09 -1.71
CA VAL A 61 13.13 11.60 -0.76
C VAL A 61 11.88 10.72 -0.78
N LEU A 62 11.43 10.34 -1.98
CA LEU A 62 10.29 9.44 -2.15
C LEU A 62 10.60 8.04 -1.59
N TYR A 63 11.80 7.50 -1.82
CA TYR A 63 12.23 6.23 -1.23
C TYR A 63 12.22 6.28 0.30
N MET A 64 12.78 7.33 0.93
CA MET A 64 12.74 7.50 2.38
C MET A 64 11.30 7.57 2.92
N SER A 65 10.40 8.24 2.20
CA SER A 65 8.99 8.34 2.60
C SER A 65 8.24 7.01 2.54
N LEU A 66 8.63 6.12 1.62
CA LEU A 66 8.01 4.80 1.45
C LEU A 66 8.65 3.70 2.30
N LEU A 67 9.90 3.92 2.76
CA LEU A 67 10.64 2.94 3.56
C LEU A 67 9.93 2.65 4.89
N PHE A 68 9.42 3.67 5.55
CA PHE A 68 8.75 3.52 6.86
C PHE A 68 7.45 2.69 6.77
N PRO A 69 6.48 2.98 5.88
CA PRO A 69 5.30 2.14 5.74
C PRO A 69 5.63 0.71 5.31
N PHE A 70 6.65 0.52 4.45
CA PHE A 70 7.13 -0.80 4.05
C PHE A 70 7.66 -1.60 5.24
N MET A 71 8.54 -1.01 6.05
CA MET A 71 9.10 -1.65 7.23
C MET A 71 8.04 -1.88 8.31
N LEU A 72 7.06 -0.99 8.48
CA LEU A 72 5.93 -1.21 9.38
C LEU A 72 5.12 -2.45 8.97
N GLY A 73 4.83 -2.61 7.68
CA GLY A 73 4.18 -3.82 7.16
C GLY A 73 4.96 -5.09 7.50
N ALA A 74 6.27 -5.07 7.29
CA ALA A 74 7.15 -6.20 7.63
C ALA A 74 7.17 -6.49 9.15
N MET A 75 7.15 -5.44 9.98
CA MET A 75 7.07 -5.59 11.45
C MET A 75 5.73 -6.19 11.91
N LEU A 76 4.62 -5.79 11.32
CA LEU A 76 3.29 -6.34 11.64
C LEU A 76 3.27 -7.86 11.48
N VAL A 77 3.87 -8.35 10.38
CA VAL A 77 3.94 -9.78 10.07
C VAL A 77 4.96 -10.48 10.97
N LYS A 78 6.19 -9.96 11.06
CA LYS A 78 7.28 -10.60 11.81
C LYS A 78 6.98 -10.78 13.28
N TYR A 79 6.36 -9.79 13.92
CA TYR A 79 6.08 -9.81 15.36
C TYR A 79 4.66 -10.28 15.68
N ASP A 80 3.92 -10.71 14.65
CA ASP A 80 2.54 -11.20 14.78
C ASP A 80 1.64 -10.23 15.56
N ILE A 81 1.78 -8.93 15.27
CA ILE A 81 1.11 -7.86 16.00
C ILE A 81 -0.41 -7.97 15.82
N ILE A 82 -0.88 -8.37 14.64
CA ILE A 82 -2.30 -8.52 14.33
C ILE A 82 -2.95 -9.53 15.29
N ASN A 83 -2.32 -10.68 15.54
CA ASN A 83 -2.85 -11.71 16.43
C ASN A 83 -2.69 -11.36 17.91
N LYS A 84 -1.66 -10.59 18.27
CA LYS A 84 -1.42 -10.13 19.63
C LYS A 84 -2.38 -9.01 20.06
N CYS A 85 -2.75 -8.14 19.14
CA CYS A 85 -3.71 -7.05 19.40
C CYS A 85 -5.16 -7.52 19.30
N LYS A 86 -5.52 -8.62 19.99
CA LYS A 86 -6.91 -9.10 20.02
C LYS A 86 -7.79 -8.15 20.82
N LEU A 87 -8.43 -7.24 20.11
CA LEU A 87 -9.51 -6.43 20.66
C LEU A 87 -10.85 -7.19 20.58
N TRP A 88 -11.74 -6.87 21.49
CA TRP A 88 -13.10 -7.44 21.45
C TRP A 88 -13.81 -6.96 20.19
N ARG A 89 -14.42 -7.85 19.43
CA ARG A 89 -14.94 -7.65 18.05
C ARG A 89 -15.83 -6.41 17.88
N CYS A 90 -16.76 -6.19 18.82
CA CYS A 90 -17.62 -5.00 18.80
C CYS A 90 -16.82 -3.70 19.02
N LYS A 91 -15.75 -3.76 19.83
CA LYS A 91 -14.88 -2.61 20.05
C LYS A 91 -14.07 -2.27 18.82
N SER A 92 -13.60 -3.27 18.05
CA SER A 92 -12.82 -3.04 16.82
C SER A 92 -13.66 -2.32 15.76
N LEU A 93 -14.92 -2.71 15.58
CA LEU A 93 -15.82 -2.02 14.65
C LEU A 93 -16.09 -0.58 15.08
N PHE A 94 -16.40 -0.36 16.36
CA PHE A 94 -16.66 0.98 16.89
C PHE A 94 -15.44 1.89 16.74
N ILE A 95 -14.25 1.40 17.12
CA ILE A 95 -13.00 2.14 16.99
C ILE A 95 -12.68 2.43 15.51
N LEU A 96 -12.94 1.48 14.61
CA LEU A 96 -12.75 1.68 13.17
C LEU A 96 -13.65 2.79 12.64
N LEU A 97 -14.94 2.77 12.99
CA LEU A 97 -15.89 3.82 12.59
C LEU A 97 -15.47 5.19 13.16
N LEU A 98 -15.08 5.23 14.43
CA LEU A 98 -14.56 6.46 15.05
C LEU A 98 -13.29 6.95 14.32
N LEU A 99 -12.38 6.05 13.97
CA LEU A 99 -11.16 6.38 13.21
C LEU A 99 -11.51 6.96 11.83
N MET A 100 -12.51 6.42 11.15
CA MET A 100 -12.98 6.95 9.86
C MET A 100 -13.59 8.35 10.01
N VAL A 101 -14.41 8.57 11.04
CA VAL A 101 -14.99 9.89 11.32
C VAL A 101 -13.88 10.89 11.64
N VAL A 102 -12.94 10.55 12.52
CA VAL A 102 -11.78 11.40 12.83
C VAL A 102 -11.01 11.77 11.55
N ARG A 103 -10.83 10.82 10.64
CA ARG A 103 -10.15 11.06 9.35
C ARG A 103 -10.89 12.04 8.44
N MET A 104 -12.20 12.13 8.53
CA MET A 104 -12.99 13.11 7.76
C MET A 104 -12.75 14.56 8.20
N TYR A 105 -12.46 14.77 9.49
CA TYR A 105 -12.28 16.10 10.08
C TYR A 105 -10.81 16.51 10.28
N LEU A 106 -9.91 15.54 10.39
CA LEU A 106 -8.49 15.81 10.63
C LEU A 106 -7.65 15.42 9.42
N GLU A 107 -6.88 16.37 8.93
CA GLU A 107 -5.81 16.06 7.98
C GLU A 107 -4.71 15.27 8.71
N THR A 108 -4.51 14.03 8.32
CA THR A 108 -3.56 13.15 9.01
C THR A 108 -2.10 13.50 8.73
N GLY A 109 -1.81 14.28 7.67
CA GLY A 109 -0.45 14.71 7.35
C GLY A 109 0.59 13.61 7.53
N VAL A 110 1.55 13.83 8.42
CA VAL A 110 2.62 12.88 8.76
C VAL A 110 2.09 11.55 9.35
N PHE A 111 0.94 11.57 10.02
CA PHE A 111 0.38 10.40 10.72
C PHE A 111 -0.40 9.44 9.82
N HIS A 112 -0.52 9.71 8.51
CA HIS A 112 -1.30 8.86 7.61
C HIS A 112 -0.83 7.40 7.59
N VAL A 113 0.46 7.14 7.76
CA VAL A 113 1.03 5.78 7.80
C VAL A 113 0.55 5.03 9.04
N LEU A 114 0.61 5.66 10.21
CA LEU A 114 0.14 5.06 11.48
C LEU A 114 -1.38 4.85 11.45
N TYR A 115 -2.11 5.79 10.87
CA TYR A 115 -3.54 5.66 10.61
C TYR A 115 -3.83 4.42 9.76
N SER A 116 -3.10 4.22 8.66
CA SER A 116 -3.29 3.06 7.77
C SER A 116 -3.02 1.73 8.47
N VAL A 117 -1.97 1.68 9.30
CA VAL A 117 -1.67 0.50 10.13
C VAL A 117 -2.79 0.22 11.13
N ALA A 118 -3.25 1.24 11.85
CA ALA A 118 -4.36 1.10 12.81
C ALA A 118 -5.64 0.62 12.10
N PHE A 119 -5.95 1.19 10.93
CA PHE A 119 -7.08 0.77 10.10
C PHE A 119 -6.99 -0.71 9.72
N ILE A 120 -5.84 -1.16 9.20
CA ILE A 120 -5.62 -2.56 8.80
C ILE A 120 -5.79 -3.50 10.00
N VAL A 121 -5.13 -3.19 11.14
CA VAL A 121 -5.19 -4.01 12.36
C VAL A 121 -6.62 -4.14 12.88
N LEU A 122 -7.39 -3.06 12.89
CA LEU A 122 -8.79 -3.06 13.33
C LEU A 122 -9.69 -3.80 12.33
N PHE A 123 -9.52 -3.55 11.03
CA PHE A 123 -10.31 -4.13 9.97
C PHE A 123 -10.20 -5.66 9.91
N VAL A 124 -8.98 -6.19 10.06
CA VAL A 124 -8.72 -7.64 10.05
C VAL A 124 -9.42 -8.36 11.22
N GLN A 125 -9.64 -7.67 12.35
CA GLN A 125 -10.30 -8.25 13.52
C GLN A 125 -11.83 -8.33 13.43
N ILE A 126 -12.44 -7.64 12.46
CA ILE A 126 -13.90 -7.66 12.26
C ILE A 126 -14.29 -9.00 11.63
N LYS A 127 -15.25 -9.69 12.24
CA LYS A 127 -15.84 -10.88 11.61
C LYS A 127 -16.64 -10.49 10.38
N ARG A 128 -16.30 -11.11 9.29
CA ARG A 128 -16.99 -10.94 8.01
C ARG A 128 -17.60 -12.27 7.58
N PRO A 129 -18.64 -12.25 6.74
CA PRO A 129 -19.17 -13.44 6.12
C PRO A 129 -18.13 -14.04 5.16
N VAL A 130 -18.13 -15.35 5.01
CA VAL A 130 -17.12 -16.10 4.21
C VAL A 130 -17.02 -15.57 2.78
N TRP A 131 -18.15 -15.26 2.15
CA TRP A 131 -18.15 -14.72 0.77
C TRP A 131 -17.39 -13.40 0.64
N LEU A 132 -17.48 -12.53 1.67
CA LEU A 132 -16.76 -11.26 1.68
C LEU A 132 -15.26 -11.47 1.93
N ASP A 133 -14.89 -12.38 2.81
CA ASP A 133 -13.49 -12.73 3.04
C ASP A 133 -12.85 -13.32 1.77
N THR A 134 -13.56 -14.21 1.06
CA THR A 134 -13.10 -14.77 -0.21
C THR A 134 -12.93 -13.68 -1.27
N PHE A 135 -13.91 -12.77 -1.38
CA PHE A 135 -13.83 -11.63 -2.31
C PHE A 135 -12.64 -10.71 -2.00
N LEU A 136 -12.46 -10.34 -0.72
CA LEU A 136 -11.35 -9.48 -0.30
C LEU A 136 -9.99 -10.15 -0.49
N TYR A 137 -9.92 -11.47 -0.26
CA TYR A 137 -8.70 -12.25 -0.51
C TYR A 137 -8.33 -12.25 -1.99
N GLU A 138 -9.29 -12.52 -2.88
CA GLU A 138 -9.10 -12.47 -4.34
C GLU A 138 -8.65 -11.09 -4.82
N MET A 139 -9.29 -10.03 -4.32
CA MET A 139 -8.90 -8.65 -4.63
C MET A 139 -7.48 -8.35 -4.10
N GLY A 140 -7.16 -8.82 -2.89
CA GLY A 140 -5.85 -8.65 -2.28
C GLY A 140 -4.73 -9.32 -3.06
N CYS A 141 -4.93 -10.56 -3.52
CA CYS A 141 -3.94 -11.30 -4.31
C CYS A 141 -3.57 -10.59 -5.63
N ARG A 142 -4.53 -9.85 -6.22
CA ARG A 142 -4.34 -9.15 -7.49
C ARG A 142 -4.19 -7.65 -7.36
N SER A 143 -4.19 -7.13 -6.13
CA SER A 143 -4.20 -5.69 -5.85
C SER A 143 -3.04 -4.94 -6.51
N THR A 144 -1.85 -5.53 -6.58
CA THR A 144 -0.68 -4.92 -7.22
C THR A 144 -0.89 -4.77 -8.72
N SER A 145 -1.33 -5.82 -9.41
CA SER A 145 -1.63 -5.78 -10.84
C SER A 145 -2.76 -4.80 -11.14
N MET A 146 -3.84 -4.83 -10.35
CA MET A 146 -4.95 -3.89 -10.46
C MET A 146 -4.48 -2.45 -10.27
N TRP A 147 -3.63 -2.22 -9.28
CA TRP A 147 -3.11 -0.90 -8.98
C TRP A 147 -2.23 -0.33 -10.11
N PHE A 148 -1.40 -1.15 -10.75
CA PHE A 148 -0.63 -0.71 -11.91
C PHE A 148 -1.50 -0.35 -13.11
N VAL A 149 -2.55 -1.11 -13.34
CA VAL A 149 -3.38 -0.99 -14.55
C VAL A 149 -4.40 0.14 -14.44
N HIS A 150 -4.98 0.38 -13.23
CA HIS A 150 -6.05 1.36 -13.07
C HIS A 150 -5.65 2.77 -13.49
N THR A 151 -4.39 3.16 -13.28
CA THR A 151 -3.87 4.47 -13.68
C THR A 151 -3.95 4.69 -15.18
N TYR A 152 -3.63 3.65 -15.97
CA TYR A 152 -3.75 3.72 -17.43
C TYR A 152 -5.20 3.88 -17.88
N PHE A 153 -6.14 3.21 -17.22
CA PHE A 153 -7.55 3.33 -17.56
C PHE A 153 -8.12 4.68 -17.17
N CYS A 154 -7.77 5.19 -15.97
CA CYS A 154 -8.24 6.49 -15.51
C CYS A 154 -7.76 7.66 -16.34
N TYR A 155 -6.49 7.62 -16.81
CA TYR A 155 -5.87 8.81 -17.39
C TYR A 155 -5.64 8.73 -18.89
N TYR A 156 -5.50 7.53 -19.48
CA TYR A 156 -5.06 7.39 -20.85
C TYR A 156 -6.05 6.65 -21.75
N LEU A 157 -6.44 5.41 -21.42
CA LEU A 157 -7.15 4.55 -22.37
C LEU A 157 -8.67 4.74 -22.36
N PHE A 158 -9.29 4.84 -21.20
CA PHE A 158 -10.75 4.84 -21.04
C PHE A 158 -11.27 6.00 -20.19
N LYS A 159 -10.55 7.11 -20.19
CA LYS A 159 -10.89 8.30 -19.38
C LYS A 159 -12.34 8.72 -19.57
N ASP A 160 -12.75 8.95 -20.81
CA ASP A 160 -14.09 9.48 -21.12
C ASP A 160 -15.18 8.45 -20.79
N PHE A 161 -14.92 7.16 -21.03
CA PHE A 161 -15.83 6.08 -20.67
C PHE A 161 -16.02 5.97 -19.15
N ILE A 162 -14.93 5.94 -18.38
CA ILE A 162 -14.97 5.76 -16.92
C ILE A 162 -15.62 6.98 -16.25
N TYR A 163 -15.22 8.19 -16.61
CA TYR A 163 -15.77 9.41 -16.03
C TYR A 163 -17.12 9.84 -16.64
N GLY A 164 -17.55 9.23 -17.72
CA GLY A 164 -18.89 9.40 -18.30
C GLY A 164 -20.02 8.93 -17.36
N PHE A 165 -19.72 8.06 -16.41
CA PHE A 165 -20.67 7.60 -15.39
C PHE A 165 -20.86 8.62 -14.27
N LYS A 166 -21.13 9.78 -14.40
CA LYS A 166 -21.45 10.88 -13.46
C LYS A 166 -21.50 10.57 -11.94
N TYR A 167 -21.75 9.32 -11.53
CA TYR A 167 -21.86 8.88 -10.13
C TYR A 167 -20.55 8.26 -9.63
N PRO A 168 -19.96 8.78 -8.53
CA PRO A 168 -18.66 8.29 -8.03
C PRO A 168 -18.64 6.78 -7.73
N LEU A 169 -19.75 6.24 -7.23
CA LEU A 169 -19.86 4.81 -6.93
C LEU A 169 -19.81 3.94 -8.20
N LEU A 170 -20.45 4.39 -9.29
CA LEU A 170 -20.38 3.69 -10.59
C LEU A 170 -19.00 3.78 -11.19
N ILE A 171 -18.36 4.96 -11.15
CA ILE A 171 -16.98 5.15 -11.60
C ILE A 171 -16.06 4.18 -10.88
N PHE A 172 -16.15 4.13 -9.55
CA PHE A 172 -15.34 3.21 -8.73
C PHE A 172 -15.61 1.74 -9.09
N SER A 173 -16.87 1.35 -9.22
CA SER A 173 -17.25 -0.04 -9.51
C SER A 173 -16.77 -0.48 -10.90
N VAL A 174 -16.95 0.36 -11.91
CA VAL A 174 -16.48 0.07 -13.29
C VAL A 174 -14.96 -0.03 -13.30
N LEU A 175 -14.26 0.91 -12.67
CA LEU A 175 -12.81 0.89 -12.59
C LEU A 175 -12.28 -0.35 -11.89
N LEU A 176 -12.90 -0.77 -10.79
CA LEU A 176 -12.55 -1.96 -10.04
C LEU A 176 -12.73 -3.23 -10.90
N VAL A 177 -13.88 -3.37 -11.59
CA VAL A 177 -14.16 -4.52 -12.47
C VAL A 177 -13.17 -4.56 -13.63
N VAL A 178 -12.97 -3.45 -14.33
CA VAL A 178 -12.04 -3.37 -15.46
C VAL A 178 -10.62 -3.71 -15.01
N SER A 179 -10.14 -3.10 -13.92
CA SER A 179 -8.80 -3.37 -13.39
C SER A 179 -8.63 -4.83 -12.96
N TYR A 180 -9.67 -5.44 -12.39
CA TYR A 180 -9.64 -6.86 -12.02
C TYR A 180 -9.58 -7.78 -13.24
N LEU A 181 -10.37 -7.54 -14.28
CA LEU A 181 -10.32 -8.32 -15.51
C LEU A 181 -8.94 -8.27 -16.17
N PHE A 182 -8.33 -7.09 -16.23
CA PHE A 182 -6.97 -6.96 -16.76
C PHE A 182 -5.93 -7.62 -15.85
N ALA A 183 -6.09 -7.56 -14.54
CA ALA A 183 -5.21 -8.29 -13.62
C ALA A 183 -5.26 -9.80 -13.87
N LEU A 184 -6.45 -10.38 -14.15
CA LEU A 184 -6.56 -11.80 -14.53
C LEU A 184 -5.80 -12.12 -15.83
N VAL A 185 -5.85 -11.25 -16.82
CA VAL A 185 -5.10 -11.43 -18.06
C VAL A 185 -3.59 -11.36 -17.81
N ILE A 186 -3.14 -10.40 -17.01
CA ILE A 186 -1.73 -10.27 -16.62
C ILE A 186 -1.26 -11.50 -15.88
N ASP A 187 -2.02 -11.98 -14.90
CA ASP A 187 -1.68 -13.20 -14.13
C ASP A 187 -1.54 -14.42 -15.05
N ARG A 188 -2.44 -14.59 -16.02
CA ARG A 188 -2.37 -15.67 -17.02
C ARG A 188 -1.10 -15.63 -17.88
N ILE A 189 -0.66 -14.44 -18.25
CA ILE A 189 0.57 -14.26 -19.04
C ILE A 189 1.81 -14.44 -18.16
N TYR A 190 1.74 -13.99 -16.91
CA TYR A 190 2.89 -14.02 -16.00
C TYR A 190 3.18 -15.41 -15.42
N GLN A 191 2.16 -16.21 -15.12
CA GLN A 191 2.33 -17.55 -14.54
C GLN A 191 3.29 -18.46 -15.33
N PRO A 192 3.18 -18.63 -16.66
CA PRO A 192 4.11 -19.47 -17.42
C PRO A 192 5.53 -18.90 -17.42
N LEU A 193 5.68 -17.56 -17.45
CA LEU A 193 7.00 -16.91 -17.36
C LEU A 193 7.66 -17.16 -16.00
N GLN A 194 6.91 -17.08 -14.93
CA GLN A 194 7.40 -17.36 -13.59
C GLN A 194 7.84 -18.82 -13.45
N GLN A 195 7.10 -19.77 -14.01
CA GLN A 195 7.48 -21.18 -14.00
C GLN A 195 8.78 -21.43 -14.76
N LEU A 196 8.97 -20.81 -15.92
CA LEU A 196 10.20 -20.92 -16.71
C LEU A 196 11.41 -20.36 -15.96
N ILE A 197 11.24 -19.23 -15.26
CA ILE A 197 12.31 -18.62 -14.47
C ILE A 197 12.65 -19.49 -13.27
N THR A 198 11.66 -20.01 -12.54
CA THR A 198 11.88 -20.82 -11.33
C THR A 198 12.48 -22.17 -11.64
N GLN A 199 12.18 -22.77 -12.81
CA GLN A 199 12.81 -24.03 -13.25
C GLN A 199 14.28 -23.86 -13.62
N LYS A 200 14.68 -22.69 -14.10
CA LYS A 200 16.07 -22.40 -14.50
C LYS A 200 17.01 -22.17 -13.30
N TRP A 201 16.46 -21.90 -12.12
CA TRP A 201 17.22 -21.63 -10.89
C TRP A 201 17.15 -22.74 -9.83
N ARG A 202 16.55 -23.89 -10.18
CA ARG A 202 16.65 -25.16 -9.45
C ARG A 202 17.67 -26.05 -10.11
#